data_f07859651eb1629d98fb34e571cce73e
#
_entry.id   f07859651eb1629d98fb34e571cce73e
#
_cell.length_a   1.000
_cell.length_b   1.000
_cell.length_c   1.000
_cell.angle_alpha   90.00
_cell.angle_beta   90.00
_cell.angle_gamma   90.00
#
_symmetry.space_group_name_H-M   'P 1'
#
loop_
_entity.id
_entity.type
_entity.pdbx_description
1 polymer ?
#
loop_
_entity_poly.entity_id
_entity_poly.type
_entity_poly.pdbx_seq_one_letter_code
_entity_poly.pdbx_strand_id
1 'polypeptide(L)'
;KDLPYFYGKFKREEFLKFSNVISKVGLEIKDISSFYFFPSGRWDIKFKDGLLLKLPNTDLINVLSKALLLKNNQNFLNSKIIDLRIKNRIISNG
;
A
#
# COMPACT_ATOMS: atom_id res chain seq x y z
N LYS A 1 -9.75 -4.93 19.04
CA LYS A 1 -8.84 -4.01 18.41
C LYS A 1 -8.74 -4.25 16.93
N ASP A 2 -8.60 -3.16 16.21
CA ASP A 2 -8.59 -3.22 14.77
C ASP A 2 -7.17 -3.18 14.23
N LEU A 3 -6.39 -4.18 14.61
CA LEU A 3 -5.05 -4.33 14.08
C LEU A 3 -5.12 -5.03 12.73
N PRO A 4 -4.29 -4.61 11.76
CA PRO A 4 -4.30 -5.25 10.46
C PRO A 4 -3.71 -6.66 10.53
N TYR A 5 -4.12 -7.47 9.56
CA TYR A 5 -3.54 -8.79 9.37
C TYR A 5 -2.28 -8.68 8.52
N PHE A 6 -1.34 -9.60 8.76
CA PHE A 6 -0.09 -9.65 8.02
C PHE A 6 0.03 -11.00 7.33
N TYR A 7 0.30 -10.97 6.03
CA TYR A 7 0.45 -12.17 5.23
C TYR A 7 1.83 -12.18 4.58
N GLY A 8 2.43 -13.36 4.48
CA GLY A 8 3.73 -13.53 3.89
C GLY A 8 4.81 -13.73 4.94
N LYS A 9 5.99 -14.12 4.48
CA LYS A 9 7.13 -14.36 5.37
C LYS A 9 8.10 -13.20 5.25
N PHE A 10 8.16 -12.36 6.27
CA PHE A 10 9.03 -11.21 6.29
C PHE A 10 9.84 -11.19 7.57
N LYS A 11 11.02 -10.56 7.49
CA LYS A 11 11.85 -10.34 8.66
C LYS A 11 11.43 -9.05 9.33
N ARG A 12 11.76 -8.95 10.61
CA ARG A 12 11.45 -7.76 11.39
C ARG A 12 11.96 -6.49 10.71
N GLU A 13 13.19 -6.55 10.18
CA GLU A 13 13.81 -5.38 9.55
C GLU A 13 13.01 -4.90 8.33
N GLU A 14 12.46 -5.84 7.59
CA GLU A 14 11.65 -5.49 6.41
C GLU A 14 10.39 -4.78 6.82
N PHE A 15 9.74 -5.25 7.86
CA PHE A 15 8.54 -4.58 8.36
C PHE A 15 8.87 -3.20 8.93
N LEU A 16 9.99 -3.07 9.66
CA LEU A 16 10.36 -1.79 10.24
C LEU A 16 10.63 -0.74 9.17
N LYS A 17 11.28 -1.12 8.08
CA LYS A 17 11.49 -0.22 6.96
C LYS A 17 10.17 0.25 6.37
N PHE A 18 9.26 -0.68 6.16
CA PHE A 18 7.96 -0.36 5.58
C PHE A 18 7.13 0.50 6.54
N SER A 19 7.20 0.19 7.82
CA SER A 19 6.52 0.95 8.86
C SER A 19 6.97 2.41 8.88
N ASN A 20 8.28 2.65 8.67
CA ASN A 20 8.80 4.00 8.57
C ASN A 20 8.20 4.76 7.38
N VAL A 21 8.07 4.07 6.24
CA VAL A 21 7.46 4.68 5.06
C VAL A 21 6.01 5.07 5.36
N ILE A 22 5.26 4.16 5.95
CA ILE A 22 3.85 4.39 6.29
C ILE A 22 3.73 5.60 7.21
N SER A 23 4.59 5.68 8.20
CA SER A 23 4.58 6.80 9.14
C SER A 23 4.90 8.12 8.45
N LYS A 24 5.89 8.11 7.56
CA LYS A 24 6.31 9.34 6.88
C LYS A 24 5.26 9.87 5.93
N VAL A 25 4.49 9.01 5.29
CA VAL A 25 3.44 9.47 4.38
C VAL A 25 2.14 9.79 5.10
N GLY A 26 2.07 9.53 6.40
CA GLY A 26 0.89 9.86 7.19
C GLY A 26 -0.27 8.90 7.04
N LEU A 27 -0.01 7.69 6.58
CA LEU A 27 -1.04 6.67 6.45
C LEU A 27 -1.40 6.13 7.82
N GLU A 28 -2.69 6.06 8.11
CA GLU A 28 -3.15 5.59 9.41
C GLU A 28 -3.44 4.10 9.39
N ILE A 29 -2.86 3.41 10.36
CA ILE A 29 -3.02 1.96 10.50
C ILE A 29 -4.48 1.56 10.66
N LYS A 30 -5.28 2.41 11.30
CA LYS A 30 -6.69 2.11 11.53
C LYS A 30 -7.48 1.92 10.23
N ASP A 31 -6.99 2.48 9.13
CA ASP A 31 -7.66 2.37 7.83
C ASP A 31 -7.24 1.15 7.04
N ILE A 32 -6.30 0.38 7.56
CA ILE A 32 -5.71 -0.75 6.85
C ILE A 32 -6.27 -2.07 7.36
N SER A 33 -6.73 -2.90 6.43
CA SER A 33 -7.21 -4.24 6.74
C SER A 33 -6.07 -5.25 6.78
N SER A 34 -5.17 -5.18 5.81
CA SER A 34 -4.13 -6.22 5.67
C SER A 34 -2.90 -5.69 4.97
N PHE A 35 -1.77 -6.30 5.29
CA PHE A 35 -0.52 -6.12 4.58
C PHE A 35 -0.10 -7.47 3.99
N TYR A 36 0.39 -7.44 2.75
CA TYR A 36 0.86 -8.64 2.07
C TYR A 36 2.31 -8.44 1.67
N PHE A 37 3.18 -9.32 2.13
CA PHE A 37 4.59 -9.29 1.78
C PHE A 37 4.91 -10.39 0.78
N PHE A 38 5.69 -10.06 -0.23
CA PHE A 38 6.06 -10.99 -1.30
C PHE A 38 7.56 -11.27 -1.28
N PRO A 39 7.98 -12.45 -1.77
CA PRO A 39 9.40 -12.82 -1.75
C PRO A 39 10.30 -11.82 -2.48
N SER A 40 9.77 -11.07 -3.42
CA SER A 40 10.53 -10.04 -4.13
C SER A 40 10.86 -8.83 -3.27
N GLY A 41 10.32 -8.76 -2.05
CA GLY A 41 10.51 -7.62 -1.16
C GLY A 41 9.43 -6.58 -1.27
N ARG A 42 8.39 -6.83 -2.07
CA ARG A 42 7.28 -5.89 -2.23
C ARG A 42 6.25 -6.07 -1.15
N TRP A 43 5.52 -4.98 -0.90
CA TRP A 43 4.36 -4.99 -0.03
C TRP A 43 3.13 -4.52 -0.79
N ASP A 44 1.99 -5.15 -0.52
CA ASP A 44 0.69 -4.62 -0.94
C ASP A 44 -0.08 -4.23 0.32
N ILE A 45 -0.94 -3.23 0.18
CA ILE A 45 -1.78 -2.75 1.28
C ILE A 45 -3.24 -2.88 0.87
N LYS A 46 -4.02 -3.54 1.71
CA LYS A 46 -5.48 -3.57 1.52
C LYS A 46 -6.12 -2.71 2.59
N PHE A 47 -6.94 -1.76 2.14
CA PHE A 47 -7.68 -0.89 3.04
C PHE A 47 -8.99 -1.52 3.47
N LYS A 48 -9.56 -1.01 4.54
CA LYS A 48 -10.83 -1.53 5.06
C LYS A 48 -11.98 -1.31 4.11
N ASP A 49 -11.90 -0.31 3.24
CA ASP A 49 -12.92 -0.09 2.21
C ASP A 49 -12.78 -1.02 1.01
N GLY A 50 -11.81 -1.91 1.04
CA GLY A 50 -11.62 -2.91 0.00
C GLY A 50 -10.58 -2.57 -1.05
N LEU A 51 -10.08 -1.35 -1.06
CA LEU A 51 -9.06 -0.96 -2.04
C LEU A 51 -7.75 -1.69 -1.78
N LEU A 52 -7.16 -2.25 -2.82
CA LEU A 52 -5.86 -2.88 -2.76
C LEU A 52 -4.84 -2.04 -3.52
N LEU A 53 -3.77 -1.64 -2.84
CA LEU A 53 -2.64 -0.96 -3.46
C LEU A 53 -1.52 -1.96 -3.67
N LYS A 54 -1.07 -2.09 -4.92
CA LYS A 54 0.10 -2.90 -5.26
C LYS A 54 1.28 -1.96 -5.43
N LEU A 55 2.27 -2.11 -4.57
CA LEU A 55 3.37 -1.17 -4.47
C LEU A 55 4.65 -1.76 -5.07
N PRO A 56 5.53 -0.91 -5.62
CA PRO A 56 6.87 -1.36 -6.01
C PRO A 56 7.74 -1.54 -4.77
N ASN A 57 8.97 -2.04 -4.94
CA ASN A 57 9.90 -2.14 -3.83
C ASN A 57 10.94 -1.02 -3.81
N THR A 58 10.76 0.02 -4.61
CA THR A 58 11.64 1.19 -4.63
C THR A 58 10.81 2.45 -4.65
N ASP A 59 11.43 3.55 -4.18
CA ASP A 59 10.79 4.88 -4.20
C ASP A 59 9.44 4.91 -3.48
N LEU A 60 9.34 4.17 -2.41
CA LEU A 60 8.06 3.94 -1.75
C LEU A 60 7.42 5.20 -1.20
N ILE A 61 8.19 6.12 -0.66
CA ILE A 61 7.62 7.34 -0.07
C ILE A 61 6.89 8.15 -1.13
N ASN A 62 7.54 8.36 -2.28
CA ASN A 62 6.91 9.11 -3.36
C ASN A 62 5.72 8.38 -3.95
N VAL A 63 5.88 7.08 -4.17
CA VAL A 63 4.81 6.28 -4.77
C VAL A 63 3.59 6.22 -3.86
N LEU A 64 3.81 5.96 -2.58
CA LEU A 64 2.70 5.84 -1.64
C LEU A 64 2.03 7.19 -1.39
N SER A 65 2.80 8.27 -1.36
CA SER A 65 2.23 9.62 -1.24
C SER A 65 1.29 9.91 -2.40
N LYS A 66 1.72 9.59 -3.62
CA LYS A 66 0.87 9.77 -4.80
C LYS A 66 -0.36 8.87 -4.75
N ALA A 67 -0.19 7.65 -4.27
CA ALA A 67 -1.30 6.71 -4.17
C ALA A 67 -2.38 7.23 -3.22
N LEU A 68 -1.98 7.84 -2.12
CA LEU A 68 -2.94 8.40 -1.18
C LEU A 68 -3.71 9.57 -1.79
N LEU A 69 -3.05 10.39 -2.61
CA LEU A 69 -3.75 11.44 -3.34
C LEU A 69 -4.75 10.85 -4.32
N LEU A 70 -4.36 9.80 -5.04
CA LEU A 70 -5.26 9.13 -5.98
C LEU A 70 -6.45 8.49 -5.28
N LYS A 71 -6.22 7.92 -4.11
CA LYS A 71 -7.28 7.29 -3.34
C LYS A 71 -8.42 8.27 -3.06
N ASN A 72 -8.08 9.54 -2.88
CA ASN A 72 -9.06 10.59 -2.59
C ASN A 72 -9.57 11.28 -3.85
N ASN A 73 -9.10 10.88 -5.03
CA ASN A 73 -9.54 11.46 -6.29
C ASN A 73 -10.80 10.76 -6.77
N GLN A 74 -11.80 11.53 -7.20
CA GLN A 74 -13.07 10.94 -7.61
C GLN A 74 -12.94 9.94 -8.75
N ASN A 75 -11.95 10.11 -9.61
CA ASN A 75 -11.73 9.17 -10.71
C ASN A 75 -11.33 7.79 -10.22
N PHE A 76 -10.89 7.67 -8.98
CA PHE A 76 -10.40 6.42 -8.41
C PHE A 76 -11.24 5.92 -7.24
N LEU A 77 -12.31 6.63 -6.87
CA LEU A 77 -13.10 6.24 -5.71
C LEU A 77 -13.69 4.85 -5.80
N ASN A 78 -14.03 4.42 -7.00
CA ASN A 78 -14.63 3.10 -7.21
C ASN A 78 -13.62 2.05 -7.64
N SER A 79 -12.34 2.41 -7.70
CA SER A 79 -11.32 1.43 -8.03
C SER A 79 -11.13 0.44 -6.89
N LYS A 80 -10.99 -0.83 -7.24
CA LYS A 80 -10.73 -1.89 -6.26
C LYS A 80 -9.25 -2.21 -6.16
N ILE A 81 -8.50 -1.97 -7.22
CA ILE A 81 -7.08 -2.23 -7.27
C ILE A 81 -6.40 -1.03 -7.94
N ILE A 82 -5.37 -0.52 -7.31
CA ILE A 82 -4.47 0.46 -7.93
C ILE A 82 -3.09 -0.16 -7.95
N ASP A 83 -2.58 -0.41 -9.15
CA ASP A 83 -1.30 -1.08 -9.34
C ASP A 83 -0.24 -0.05 -9.70
N LEU A 84 0.74 0.11 -8.82
CA LEU A 84 1.81 1.09 -8.96
C LEU A 84 3.17 0.43 -9.11
N ARG A 85 3.18 -0.87 -9.46
CA ARG A 85 4.43 -1.64 -9.53
C ARG A 85 5.30 -1.25 -10.71
N ILE A 86 4.71 -0.71 -11.77
CA ILE A 86 5.44 -0.33 -12.97
C ILE A 86 5.71 1.16 -12.92
N LYS A 87 7.00 1.52 -13.02
CA LYS A 87 7.43 2.90 -12.95
C LYS A 87 6.76 3.73 -14.04
N ASN A 88 6.31 4.93 -13.68
CA ASN A 88 5.66 5.88 -14.58
C ASN A 88 4.34 5.39 -15.17
N ARG A 89 3.74 4.37 -14.56
CA ARG A 89 2.42 3.90 -14.97
C ARG A 89 1.55 3.68 -13.74
N ILE A 90 0.30 4.04 -13.89
CA ILE A 90 -0.70 3.78 -12.87
C ILE A 90 -1.80 2.97 -13.53
N ILE A 91 -2.07 1.80 -12.96
CA ILE A 91 -3.10 0.90 -13.48
C ILE A 91 -4.17 0.78 -12.42
N SER A 92 -5.40 1.10 -12.78
CA SER A 92 -6.50 0.94 -11.84
C SER A 92 -7.55 0.03 -12.43
N ASN A 93 -8.25 -0.66 -11.52
CA ASN A 93 -9.27 -1.61 -11.86
C ASN A 93 -10.44 -1.38 -10.92
N GLY A 94 -11.54 -1.00 -11.48
CA GLY A 94 -12.76 -0.79 -10.72
C GLY A 94 -13.74 -1.89 -10.93
#